data_9620e07e8067e97c4eb7ed846ca5b9e3
#
_entry.id   9620e07e8067e97c4eb7ed846ca5b9e3
#
_cell.length_a   1.000
_cell.length_b   1.000
_cell.length_c   1.000
_cell.angle_alpha   90.00
_cell.angle_beta   90.00
_cell.angle_gamma   90.00
#
_symmetry.space_group_name_H-M   'P 1'
#
loop_
_entity.id
_entity.type
_entity.pdbx_description
1 polymer ?
#
loop_
_entity_poly.entity_id
_entity_poly.type
_entity_poly.pdbx_seq_one_letter_code
_entity_poly.pdbx_strand_id
1 'polypeptide(L)'
;MAPQATELFFLETFARQFGIPAPQYLTAEARGAEIREALERWGGRALVKPDVLAGKRGKSGAVREVGDMAEAQRELKRVQGLEVAGRLPRTAYLVQYIPAEMEVYTAITYDSRCLGPALTASAAGGVDVEDQAGGDRKVFFPVDVYKGLNAYQAGDILTRLGYSQGVVRNLSVALVNLWDLFITTGMRMCEINPWRITPDGKPVACDFKAVFDEANVKFQEAGFSVPEYPADLTPFEEEMAEWSAASYRGQAHVADLGGSLVLPILFGGGASTIITETLMQYGGSPVFLSDFGGNPPYERMFGTAKRCLDHHLAKAELILILGGKANNTLIDVTFRAIADALVEYVDEHGPIATPVVIGRGGPHLVQGLLAMKDALESLRLPYVVFGPDTPVTQVAEYAARLAQAHQAMRESGKEVAE
;
A
#
# COMPACT_ATOMS: atom_id res chain seq x y z
N MET A 1 -4.38 5.10 1.72
CA MET A 1 -3.86 4.12 0.71
C MET A 1 -4.57 4.35 -0.62
N ALA A 2 -3.90 4.12 -1.76
CA ALA A 2 -4.58 4.22 -3.06
C ALA A 2 -5.75 3.23 -3.13
N PRO A 3 -6.93 3.62 -3.69
CA PRO A 3 -8.08 2.73 -3.83
C PRO A 3 -7.72 1.49 -4.65
N GLN A 4 -8.15 0.32 -4.19
CA GLN A 4 -7.85 -0.96 -4.83
C GLN A 4 -9.14 -1.73 -5.09
N ALA A 5 -9.21 -2.42 -6.23
CA ALA A 5 -10.33 -3.27 -6.60
C ALA A 5 -9.89 -4.73 -6.75
N THR A 6 -10.77 -5.62 -6.34
CA THR A 6 -10.63 -7.07 -6.46
C THR A 6 -11.51 -7.62 -7.59
N GLU A 7 -11.46 -8.94 -7.78
CA GLU A 7 -12.30 -9.67 -8.75
C GLU A 7 -13.80 -9.41 -8.55
N LEU A 8 -14.31 -9.42 -7.32
CA LEU A 8 -15.74 -9.21 -7.10
C LEU A 8 -16.18 -7.84 -7.61
N PHE A 9 -15.47 -6.77 -7.25
CA PHE A 9 -15.78 -5.43 -7.74
C PHE A 9 -15.68 -5.32 -9.27
N PHE A 10 -14.69 -5.97 -9.87
CA PHE A 10 -14.58 -6.05 -11.33
C PHE A 10 -15.79 -6.74 -11.97
N LEU A 11 -16.26 -7.86 -11.42
CA LEU A 11 -17.42 -8.59 -11.90
C LEU A 11 -18.69 -7.75 -11.80
N GLU A 12 -18.87 -7.03 -10.69
CA GLU A 12 -20.04 -6.19 -10.41
C GLU A 12 -20.09 -4.94 -11.30
N THR A 13 -18.92 -4.33 -11.58
CA THR A 13 -18.88 -2.97 -12.15
C THR A 13 -18.35 -2.94 -13.58
N PHE A 14 -17.28 -3.65 -13.90
CA PHE A 14 -16.52 -3.42 -15.12
C PHE A 14 -16.65 -4.49 -16.18
N ALA A 15 -16.70 -5.77 -15.80
CA ALA A 15 -16.59 -6.87 -16.77
C ALA A 15 -17.61 -6.74 -17.91
N ARG A 16 -18.88 -6.51 -17.59
CA ARG A 16 -19.94 -6.33 -18.58
C ARG A 16 -19.84 -4.99 -19.32
N GLN A 17 -19.55 -3.92 -18.61
CA GLN A 17 -19.48 -2.57 -19.18
C GLN A 17 -18.41 -2.48 -20.26
N PHE A 18 -17.26 -3.08 -20.04
CA PHE A 18 -16.13 -3.07 -20.96
C PHE A 18 -16.07 -4.30 -21.88
N GLY A 19 -17.05 -5.18 -21.82
CA GLY A 19 -17.09 -6.39 -22.66
C GLY A 19 -15.91 -7.34 -22.41
N ILE A 20 -15.39 -7.38 -21.18
CA ILE A 20 -14.34 -8.31 -20.78
C ILE A 20 -14.98 -9.63 -20.36
N PRO A 21 -14.67 -10.75 -21.03
CA PRO A 21 -15.23 -12.05 -20.66
C PRO A 21 -14.81 -12.43 -19.24
N ALA A 22 -15.80 -12.72 -18.39
CA ALA A 22 -15.59 -13.04 -16.98
C ALA A 22 -16.58 -14.13 -16.54
N PRO A 23 -16.29 -14.87 -15.45
CA PRO A 23 -17.20 -15.90 -14.94
C PRO A 23 -18.49 -15.27 -14.38
N GLN A 24 -19.57 -16.05 -14.38
CA GLN A 24 -20.77 -15.69 -13.64
C GLN A 24 -20.52 -15.84 -12.14
N TYR A 25 -21.24 -15.04 -11.34
CA TYR A 25 -21.05 -15.03 -9.89
C TYR A 25 -22.37 -14.82 -9.14
N LEU A 26 -22.36 -15.12 -7.84
CA LEU A 26 -23.38 -14.77 -6.86
C LEU A 26 -22.72 -14.21 -5.61
N THR A 27 -23.33 -13.21 -5.00
CA THR A 27 -22.87 -12.63 -3.74
C THR A 27 -23.24 -13.53 -2.55
N ALA A 28 -22.74 -13.24 -1.36
CA ALA A 28 -23.02 -14.01 -0.14
C ALA A 28 -24.50 -13.99 0.27
N GLU A 29 -25.26 -12.99 -0.20
CA GLU A 29 -26.68 -12.81 0.10
C GLU A 29 -27.58 -13.69 -0.77
N ALA A 30 -27.03 -14.44 -1.75
CA ALA A 30 -27.81 -15.30 -2.64
C ALA A 30 -28.56 -16.38 -1.87
N ARG A 31 -29.84 -16.52 -2.19
CA ARG A 31 -30.71 -17.52 -1.57
C ARG A 31 -30.37 -18.92 -2.07
N GLY A 32 -30.66 -19.94 -1.28
CA GLY A 32 -30.36 -21.33 -1.63
C GLY A 32 -30.94 -21.78 -2.99
N ALA A 33 -32.13 -21.26 -3.40
CA ALA A 33 -32.68 -21.53 -4.71
C ALA A 33 -31.81 -20.97 -5.85
N GLU A 34 -31.31 -19.74 -5.70
CA GLU A 34 -30.43 -19.07 -6.67
C GLU A 34 -29.10 -19.79 -6.81
N ILE A 35 -28.51 -20.24 -5.68
CA ILE A 35 -27.29 -21.05 -5.68
C ILE A 35 -27.49 -22.37 -6.42
N ARG A 36 -28.60 -23.05 -6.18
CA ARG A 36 -28.92 -24.33 -6.87
C ARG A 36 -29.05 -24.13 -8.38
N GLU A 37 -29.84 -23.16 -8.82
CA GLU A 37 -30.02 -22.84 -10.23
C GLU A 37 -28.71 -22.42 -10.91
N ALA A 38 -27.88 -21.68 -10.21
CA ALA A 38 -26.57 -21.29 -10.72
C ALA A 38 -25.66 -22.51 -10.88
N LEU A 39 -25.57 -23.38 -9.89
CA LEU A 39 -24.75 -24.60 -9.97
C LEU A 39 -25.24 -25.51 -11.12
N GLU A 40 -26.54 -25.69 -11.31
CA GLU A 40 -27.07 -26.44 -12.45
C GLU A 40 -26.62 -25.84 -13.78
N ARG A 41 -26.72 -24.50 -13.95
CA ARG A 41 -26.27 -23.81 -15.18
C ARG A 41 -24.76 -23.88 -15.39
N TRP A 42 -23.98 -23.93 -14.30
CA TRP A 42 -22.52 -23.94 -14.34
C TRP A 42 -21.90 -25.35 -14.41
N GLY A 43 -22.72 -26.38 -14.62
CA GLY A 43 -22.27 -27.77 -14.74
C GLY A 43 -21.89 -28.41 -13.40
N GLY A 44 -22.48 -27.97 -12.30
CA GLY A 44 -22.30 -28.54 -10.97
C GLY A 44 -20.99 -28.18 -10.27
N ARG A 45 -20.28 -27.16 -10.74
CA ARG A 45 -18.98 -26.75 -10.14
C ARG A 45 -18.89 -25.26 -9.99
N ALA A 46 -18.55 -24.82 -8.80
CA ALA A 46 -18.27 -23.42 -8.50
C ALA A 46 -17.09 -23.25 -7.53
N LEU A 47 -16.60 -22.04 -7.39
CA LEU A 47 -15.58 -21.69 -6.39
C LEU A 47 -16.19 -20.69 -5.40
N VAL A 48 -15.96 -20.90 -4.12
CA VAL A 48 -16.16 -19.87 -3.09
C VAL A 48 -14.85 -19.13 -2.90
N LYS A 49 -14.89 -17.80 -3.00
CA LYS A 49 -13.73 -16.93 -2.87
C LYS A 49 -13.97 -15.82 -1.86
N PRO A 50 -12.93 -15.39 -1.11
CA PRO A 50 -12.97 -14.18 -0.29
C PRO A 50 -12.78 -12.94 -1.15
N ASP A 51 -13.50 -11.88 -0.83
CA ASP A 51 -13.26 -10.55 -1.34
C ASP A 51 -12.30 -9.81 -0.39
N VAL A 52 -11.01 -9.93 -0.64
CA VAL A 52 -9.93 -9.45 0.22
C VAL A 52 -8.73 -8.97 -0.59
N LEU A 53 -8.08 -7.89 -0.16
CA LEU A 53 -6.85 -7.37 -0.77
C LEU A 53 -5.61 -8.18 -0.31
N ALA A 54 -5.61 -9.46 -0.57
CA ALA A 54 -4.47 -10.35 -0.25
C ALA A 54 -4.08 -11.17 -1.48
N GLY A 55 -2.77 -11.37 -1.66
CA GLY A 55 -2.23 -12.29 -2.66
C GLY A 55 -2.30 -13.76 -2.20
N LYS A 56 -2.01 -14.69 -3.14
CA LYS A 56 -1.86 -16.14 -2.85
C LYS A 56 -3.08 -16.79 -2.15
N ARG A 57 -4.30 -16.27 -2.40
CA ARG A 57 -5.56 -16.71 -1.80
C ARG A 57 -5.82 -18.22 -1.96
N GLY A 58 -5.39 -18.81 -3.08
CA GLY A 58 -5.48 -20.25 -3.31
C GLY A 58 -4.62 -21.08 -2.36
N LYS A 59 -3.39 -20.64 -2.06
CA LYS A 59 -2.45 -21.35 -1.16
C LYS A 59 -2.89 -21.31 0.32
N SER A 60 -3.64 -20.29 0.73
CA SER A 60 -4.16 -20.16 2.10
C SER A 60 -5.40 -21.03 2.38
N GLY A 61 -5.90 -21.77 1.41
CA GLY A 61 -7.15 -22.52 1.53
C GLY A 61 -8.41 -21.64 1.59
N ALA A 62 -8.29 -20.37 1.23
CA ALA A 62 -9.40 -19.42 1.19
C ALA A 62 -10.29 -19.56 -0.06
N VAL A 63 -9.78 -20.17 -1.12
CA VAL A 63 -10.55 -20.55 -2.31
C VAL A 63 -10.94 -22.01 -2.23
N ARG A 64 -12.24 -22.32 -2.35
CA ARG A 64 -12.76 -23.67 -2.24
C ARG A 64 -13.70 -23.99 -3.40
N GLU A 65 -13.51 -25.17 -3.99
CA GLU A 65 -14.45 -25.72 -4.96
C GLU A 65 -15.63 -26.35 -4.23
N VAL A 66 -16.84 -26.15 -4.77
CA VAL A 66 -18.10 -26.67 -4.23
C VAL A 66 -18.94 -27.24 -5.35
N GLY A 67 -19.69 -28.32 -5.05
CA GLY A 67 -20.51 -29.04 -6.01
C GLY A 67 -22.02 -28.99 -5.74
N ASP A 68 -22.42 -28.61 -4.54
CA ASP A 68 -23.83 -28.52 -4.18
C ASP A 68 -24.16 -27.27 -3.33
N MET A 69 -25.44 -26.99 -3.19
CA MET A 69 -25.96 -25.83 -2.48
C MET A 69 -25.58 -25.83 -0.99
N ALA A 70 -25.64 -26.97 -0.33
CA ALA A 70 -25.37 -27.04 1.11
C ALA A 70 -23.88 -26.80 1.40
N GLU A 71 -23.01 -27.34 0.56
CA GLU A 71 -21.59 -27.09 0.60
C GLU A 71 -21.27 -25.63 0.32
N ALA A 72 -21.86 -25.03 -0.73
CA ALA A 72 -21.68 -23.63 -1.08
C ALA A 72 -22.05 -22.69 0.08
N GLN A 73 -23.20 -22.89 0.70
CA GLN A 73 -23.64 -22.07 1.84
C GLN A 73 -22.71 -22.21 3.06
N ARG A 74 -22.26 -23.42 3.35
CA ARG A 74 -21.32 -23.67 4.45
C ARG A 74 -19.98 -22.98 4.19
N GLU A 75 -19.45 -23.10 2.97
CA GLU A 75 -18.16 -22.50 2.60
C GLU A 75 -18.23 -20.98 2.49
N LEU A 76 -19.33 -20.39 1.98
CA LEU A 76 -19.54 -18.94 1.99
C LEU A 76 -19.45 -18.38 3.41
N LYS A 77 -20.15 -19.01 4.37
CA LYS A 77 -20.11 -18.61 5.78
C LYS A 77 -18.71 -18.80 6.39
N ARG A 78 -18.02 -19.90 6.07
CA ARG A 78 -16.66 -20.16 6.56
C ARG A 78 -15.67 -19.13 6.05
N VAL A 79 -15.67 -18.86 4.74
CA VAL A 79 -14.73 -17.95 4.07
C VAL A 79 -14.94 -16.52 4.50
N GLN A 80 -16.19 -16.10 4.77
CA GLN A 80 -16.50 -14.76 5.25
C GLN A 80 -15.85 -14.41 6.60
N GLY A 81 -15.61 -15.41 7.45
CA GLY A 81 -14.91 -15.22 8.73
C GLY A 81 -13.44 -15.68 8.72
N LEU A 82 -12.89 -16.04 7.55
CA LEU A 82 -11.54 -16.57 7.46
C LEU A 82 -10.54 -15.43 7.22
N GLU A 83 -9.61 -15.28 8.14
CA GLU A 83 -8.47 -14.38 7.96
C GLU A 83 -7.51 -14.89 6.86
N VAL A 84 -7.18 -14.03 5.90
CA VAL A 84 -6.29 -14.31 4.77
C VAL A 84 -5.11 -13.35 4.81
N ALA A 85 -3.92 -13.86 5.10
CA ALA A 85 -2.69 -13.07 5.24
C ALA A 85 -2.84 -11.88 6.22
N GLY A 86 -3.46 -12.11 7.38
CA GLY A 86 -3.69 -11.10 8.40
C GLY A 86 -4.92 -10.22 8.16
N ARG A 87 -5.75 -10.48 7.12
CA ARG A 87 -6.86 -9.63 6.73
C ARG A 87 -8.18 -10.37 6.70
N LEU A 88 -9.22 -9.76 7.26
CA LEU A 88 -10.58 -10.25 7.12
C LEU A 88 -11.14 -9.86 5.74
N PRO A 89 -11.84 -10.75 5.03
CA PRO A 89 -12.52 -10.40 3.80
C PRO A 89 -13.67 -9.42 4.06
N ARG A 90 -13.89 -8.50 3.13
CA ARG A 90 -15.08 -7.64 3.10
C ARG A 90 -16.36 -8.49 3.01
N THR A 91 -16.33 -9.52 2.17
CA THR A 91 -17.39 -10.51 1.98
C THR A 91 -16.82 -11.79 1.34
N ALA A 92 -17.65 -12.81 1.20
CA ALA A 92 -17.38 -13.97 0.37
C ALA A 92 -18.35 -13.98 -0.84
N TYR A 93 -17.99 -14.68 -1.91
CA TYR A 93 -18.84 -14.82 -3.09
C TYR A 93 -18.64 -16.18 -3.76
N LEU A 94 -19.66 -16.60 -4.52
CA LEU A 94 -19.65 -17.80 -5.32
C LEU A 94 -19.39 -17.42 -6.78
N VAL A 95 -18.45 -18.08 -7.44
CA VAL A 95 -18.11 -17.82 -8.84
C VAL A 95 -18.06 -19.12 -9.63
N GLN A 96 -18.53 -19.06 -10.88
CA GLN A 96 -18.50 -20.19 -11.80
C GLN A 96 -17.09 -20.77 -11.95
N TYR A 97 -16.93 -22.07 -11.82
CA TYR A 97 -15.66 -22.73 -12.18
C TYR A 97 -15.49 -22.73 -13.69
N ILE A 98 -14.37 -22.21 -14.16
CA ILE A 98 -14.03 -22.18 -15.59
C ILE A 98 -13.01 -23.28 -15.86
N PRO A 99 -13.34 -24.36 -16.58
CA PRO A 99 -12.37 -25.33 -17.03
C PRO A 99 -11.40 -24.67 -18.03
N ALA A 100 -10.11 -24.93 -17.89
CA ALA A 100 -9.11 -24.32 -18.76
C ALA A 100 -8.04 -25.36 -19.17
N GLU A 101 -7.60 -25.28 -20.42
CA GLU A 101 -6.46 -26.04 -20.94
C GLU A 101 -5.15 -25.27 -20.74
N MET A 102 -5.24 -23.94 -20.65
CA MET A 102 -4.09 -23.09 -20.43
C MET A 102 -4.49 -21.80 -19.66
N GLU A 103 -3.51 -21.20 -19.03
CA GLU A 103 -3.64 -19.96 -18.30
C GLU A 103 -2.68 -18.90 -18.87
N VAL A 104 -3.12 -17.65 -18.87
CA VAL A 104 -2.35 -16.49 -19.33
C VAL A 104 -2.34 -15.43 -18.23
N TYR A 105 -1.18 -14.89 -17.93
CA TYR A 105 -1.03 -13.72 -17.07
C TYR A 105 -0.98 -12.45 -17.91
N THR A 106 -1.66 -11.40 -17.46
CA THR A 106 -1.47 -10.05 -18.01
C THR A 106 -1.56 -8.98 -16.94
N ALA A 107 -0.70 -7.95 -17.05
CA ALA A 107 -0.80 -6.76 -16.25
C ALA A 107 -0.51 -5.51 -17.10
N ILE A 108 -1.23 -4.43 -16.82
CA ILE A 108 -0.93 -3.11 -17.35
C ILE A 108 -0.51 -2.22 -16.18
N THR A 109 0.69 -1.64 -16.27
CA THR A 109 1.27 -0.78 -15.23
C THR A 109 2.03 0.35 -15.88
N TYR A 110 2.21 1.47 -15.16
CA TYR A 110 3.22 2.46 -15.56
C TYR A 110 4.61 1.94 -15.23
N ASP A 111 5.54 2.10 -16.16
CA ASP A 111 6.91 1.60 -16.04
C ASP A 111 7.93 2.69 -16.39
N SER A 112 8.92 2.88 -15.53
CA SER A 112 9.96 3.90 -15.70
C SER A 112 10.89 3.65 -16.89
N ARG A 113 10.99 2.41 -17.38
CA ARG A 113 11.82 2.06 -18.54
C ARG A 113 11.27 2.64 -19.84
N CYS A 114 9.94 2.77 -19.95
CA CYS A 114 9.27 3.37 -21.10
C CYS A 114 8.62 4.72 -20.81
N LEU A 115 8.71 5.21 -19.57
CA LEU A 115 8.11 6.47 -19.09
C LEU A 115 6.61 6.56 -19.39
N GLY A 116 5.91 5.44 -19.29
CA GLY A 116 4.49 5.32 -19.63
C GLY A 116 3.90 3.97 -19.27
N PRO A 117 2.66 3.71 -19.68
CA PRO A 117 2.02 2.43 -19.45
C PRO A 117 2.63 1.33 -20.32
N ALA A 118 2.70 0.14 -19.77
CA ALA A 118 3.17 -1.06 -20.49
C ALA A 118 2.27 -2.26 -20.16
N LEU A 119 1.99 -3.07 -21.19
CA LEU A 119 1.39 -4.37 -21.05
C LEU A 119 2.48 -5.42 -20.84
N THR A 120 2.40 -6.15 -19.75
CA THR A 120 3.17 -7.38 -19.52
C THR A 120 2.26 -8.58 -19.72
N ALA A 121 2.69 -9.53 -20.51
CA ALA A 121 1.98 -10.81 -20.71
C ALA A 121 2.94 -12.00 -20.51
N SER A 122 2.44 -13.08 -19.91
CA SER A 122 3.19 -14.32 -19.68
C SER A 122 2.34 -15.54 -20.02
N ALA A 123 2.98 -16.55 -20.60
CA ALA A 123 2.36 -17.84 -20.90
C ALA A 123 2.20 -18.74 -19.65
N ALA A 124 2.72 -18.32 -18.51
CA ALA A 124 2.48 -18.94 -17.22
C ALA A 124 1.53 -18.01 -16.42
N GLY A 125 0.36 -18.49 -16.06
CA GLY A 125 -0.61 -17.84 -15.17
C GLY A 125 -0.64 -18.54 -13.81
N GLY A 126 -1.35 -17.94 -12.85
CA GLY A 126 -1.56 -18.51 -11.52
C GLY A 126 -0.46 -18.17 -10.52
N VAL A 127 -0.31 -19.00 -9.50
CA VAL A 127 0.48 -18.72 -8.28
C VAL A 127 1.99 -18.64 -8.49
N ASP A 128 2.50 -19.20 -9.59
CA ASP A 128 3.96 -19.36 -9.83
C ASP A 128 4.56 -18.26 -10.71
N VAL A 129 3.79 -17.25 -11.11
CA VAL A 129 4.27 -16.13 -11.96
C VAL A 129 5.35 -15.30 -11.26
N GLU A 130 5.24 -15.13 -9.94
CA GLU A 130 6.21 -14.36 -9.14
C GLU A 130 7.55 -15.10 -8.97
N ASP A 131 7.54 -16.43 -8.93
CA ASP A 131 8.74 -17.26 -8.74
C ASP A 131 9.50 -17.52 -10.04
N GLN A 132 8.90 -17.22 -11.20
CA GLN A 132 9.52 -17.43 -12.53
C GLN A 132 10.09 -16.14 -13.13
N ALA A 133 10.80 -15.34 -12.36
CA ALA A 133 11.37 -14.05 -12.76
C ALA A 133 12.39 -14.09 -13.93
N GLY A 134 12.64 -15.24 -14.56
CA GLY A 134 13.64 -15.44 -15.62
C GLY A 134 13.24 -16.32 -16.82
N GLY A 135 11.94 -16.61 -17.01
CA GLY A 135 11.53 -17.51 -18.09
C GLY A 135 11.37 -16.83 -19.46
N ASP A 136 11.79 -17.50 -20.54
CA ASP A 136 11.73 -17.11 -21.97
C ASP A 136 10.32 -16.84 -22.54
N ARG A 137 9.27 -16.83 -21.70
CA ARG A 137 7.86 -16.71 -22.09
C ARG A 137 7.16 -15.50 -21.48
N LYS A 138 7.88 -14.38 -21.29
CA LYS A 138 7.32 -13.11 -20.82
C LYS A 138 7.57 -12.04 -21.88
N VAL A 139 6.53 -11.32 -22.27
CA VAL A 139 6.59 -10.18 -23.20
C VAL A 139 6.24 -8.91 -22.44
N PHE A 140 7.11 -7.92 -22.56
CA PHE A 140 6.88 -6.55 -22.12
C PHE A 140 6.65 -5.67 -23.35
N PHE A 141 5.54 -4.93 -23.37
CA PHE A 141 5.15 -4.09 -24.50
C PHE A 141 4.74 -2.68 -24.03
N PRO A 142 5.53 -1.64 -24.29
CA PRO A 142 5.15 -0.25 -24.04
C PRO A 142 3.93 0.13 -24.88
N VAL A 143 2.92 0.74 -24.26
CA VAL A 143 1.71 1.20 -24.95
C VAL A 143 1.75 2.72 -25.10
N ASP A 144 1.62 3.20 -26.32
CA ASP A 144 1.51 4.64 -26.62
C ASP A 144 0.14 5.15 -26.12
N VAL A 145 0.13 6.11 -25.20
CA VAL A 145 -1.10 6.63 -24.58
C VAL A 145 -2.05 7.33 -25.57
N TYR A 146 -1.51 7.83 -26.69
CA TYR A 146 -2.30 8.52 -27.71
C TYR A 146 -2.90 7.56 -28.74
N LYS A 147 -2.20 6.45 -29.04
CA LYS A 147 -2.63 5.44 -30.00
C LYS A 147 -3.39 4.29 -29.36
N GLY A 148 -3.19 4.10 -28.06
CA GLY A 148 -3.74 2.99 -27.30
C GLY A 148 -3.16 1.62 -27.68
N LEU A 149 -3.73 0.56 -27.13
CA LEU A 149 -3.42 -0.82 -27.47
C LEU A 149 -4.35 -1.29 -28.61
N ASN A 150 -3.79 -1.64 -29.74
CA ASN A 150 -4.56 -2.13 -30.87
C ASN A 150 -4.57 -3.68 -30.92
N ALA A 151 -5.63 -4.26 -31.49
CA ALA A 151 -5.79 -5.73 -31.55
C ALA A 151 -4.64 -6.44 -32.27
N TYR A 152 -4.04 -5.83 -33.28
CA TYR A 152 -2.90 -6.41 -33.98
C TYR A 152 -1.64 -6.45 -33.07
N GLN A 153 -1.41 -5.43 -32.24
CA GLN A 153 -0.29 -5.40 -31.28
C GLN A 153 -0.48 -6.46 -30.18
N ALA A 154 -1.70 -6.54 -29.64
CA ALA A 154 -2.06 -7.60 -28.70
C ALA A 154 -1.87 -8.99 -29.33
N GLY A 155 -2.26 -9.13 -30.60
CA GLY A 155 -2.06 -10.37 -31.39
C GLY A 155 -0.59 -10.74 -31.57
N ASP A 156 0.27 -9.76 -31.87
CA ASP A 156 1.71 -9.99 -31.99
C ASP A 156 2.32 -10.45 -30.65
N ILE A 157 1.91 -9.85 -29.54
CA ILE A 157 2.35 -10.26 -28.19
C ILE A 157 2.00 -11.73 -27.93
N LEU A 158 0.73 -12.09 -28.17
CA LEU A 158 0.23 -13.45 -27.94
C LEU A 158 0.86 -14.48 -28.88
N THR A 159 1.12 -14.08 -30.11
CA THR A 159 1.83 -14.93 -31.08
C THR A 159 3.28 -15.20 -30.64
N ARG A 160 3.99 -14.20 -30.12
CA ARG A 160 5.35 -14.37 -29.53
C ARG A 160 5.33 -15.31 -28.32
N LEU A 161 4.24 -15.33 -27.58
CA LEU A 161 4.04 -16.26 -26.45
C LEU A 161 3.69 -17.68 -26.91
N GLY A 162 3.48 -17.90 -28.23
CA GLY A 162 3.25 -19.21 -28.84
C GLY A 162 1.79 -19.68 -28.81
N TYR A 163 0.82 -18.76 -28.62
CA TYR A 163 -0.60 -19.13 -28.65
C TYR A 163 -1.13 -19.40 -30.05
N SER A 164 -2.13 -20.29 -30.16
CA SER A 164 -2.81 -20.60 -31.42
C SER A 164 -3.64 -19.41 -31.93
N GLN A 165 -3.88 -19.36 -33.24
CA GLN A 165 -4.64 -18.28 -33.90
C GLN A 165 -6.04 -18.08 -33.31
N GLY A 166 -6.71 -19.13 -32.82
CA GLY A 166 -7.99 -19.04 -32.17
C GLY A 166 -7.93 -18.27 -30.85
N VAL A 167 -6.94 -18.59 -30.01
CA VAL A 167 -6.67 -17.89 -28.75
C VAL A 167 -6.23 -16.44 -29.00
N VAL A 168 -5.29 -16.24 -29.94
CA VAL A 168 -4.79 -14.91 -30.32
C VAL A 168 -5.95 -13.99 -30.70
N ARG A 169 -6.85 -14.43 -31.59
CA ARG A 169 -7.99 -13.63 -32.04
C ARG A 169 -8.91 -13.21 -30.87
N ASN A 170 -9.26 -14.16 -30.01
CA ASN A 170 -10.24 -13.91 -28.93
C ASN A 170 -9.61 -13.08 -27.79
N LEU A 171 -8.40 -13.43 -27.36
CA LEU A 171 -7.73 -12.74 -26.25
C LEU A 171 -7.25 -11.34 -26.64
N SER A 172 -6.86 -11.11 -27.91
CA SER A 172 -6.49 -9.76 -28.38
C SER A 172 -7.59 -8.72 -28.18
N VAL A 173 -8.83 -9.10 -28.46
CA VAL A 173 -9.99 -8.22 -28.24
C VAL A 173 -10.19 -7.95 -26.73
N ALA A 174 -10.05 -8.98 -25.90
CA ALA A 174 -10.18 -8.83 -24.45
C ALA A 174 -9.07 -7.94 -23.86
N LEU A 175 -7.85 -8.00 -24.40
CA LEU A 175 -6.72 -7.13 -23.98
C LEU A 175 -6.92 -5.68 -24.42
N VAL A 176 -7.51 -5.42 -25.57
CA VAL A 176 -7.92 -4.05 -25.97
C VAL A 176 -8.97 -3.52 -25.00
N ASN A 177 -9.98 -4.31 -24.68
CA ASN A 177 -11.01 -3.93 -23.71
C ASN A 177 -10.42 -3.69 -22.30
N LEU A 178 -9.42 -4.47 -21.90
CA LEU A 178 -8.70 -4.27 -20.64
C LEU A 178 -7.89 -2.96 -20.64
N TRP A 179 -7.30 -2.60 -21.78
CA TRP A 179 -6.65 -1.32 -21.97
C TRP A 179 -7.65 -0.17 -21.86
N ASP A 180 -8.80 -0.27 -22.50
CA ASP A 180 -9.85 0.75 -22.44
C ASP A 180 -10.35 0.94 -21.00
N LEU A 181 -10.54 -0.14 -20.25
CA LEU A 181 -10.85 -0.10 -18.83
C LEU A 181 -9.75 0.64 -18.06
N PHE A 182 -8.49 0.26 -18.24
CA PHE A 182 -7.35 0.85 -17.55
C PHE A 182 -7.26 2.37 -17.74
N ILE A 183 -7.31 2.82 -19.00
CA ILE A 183 -7.07 4.24 -19.31
C ILE A 183 -8.28 5.14 -19.01
N THR A 184 -9.52 4.62 -19.12
CA THR A 184 -10.74 5.42 -18.91
C THR A 184 -11.12 5.55 -17.43
N THR A 185 -10.63 4.65 -16.58
CA THR A 185 -10.95 4.66 -15.13
C THR A 185 -9.82 5.21 -14.26
N GLY A 186 -8.71 5.65 -14.86
CA GLY A 186 -7.59 6.23 -14.12
C GLY A 186 -6.82 5.22 -13.26
N MET A 187 -6.69 3.99 -13.73
CA MET A 187 -5.90 2.98 -13.03
C MET A 187 -4.40 3.25 -13.13
N ARG A 188 -3.67 2.95 -12.08
CA ARG A 188 -2.20 2.89 -12.04
C ARG A 188 -1.68 1.50 -12.37
N MET A 189 -2.47 0.50 -12.07
CA MET A 189 -2.20 -0.91 -12.33
C MET A 189 -3.52 -1.66 -12.51
N CYS A 190 -3.59 -2.57 -13.46
CA CYS A 190 -4.58 -3.64 -13.47
C CYS A 190 -3.92 -4.96 -13.88
N GLU A 191 -4.37 -6.04 -13.27
CA GLU A 191 -3.83 -7.38 -13.43
C GLU A 191 -4.97 -8.37 -13.59
N ILE A 192 -4.81 -9.30 -14.54
CA ILE A 192 -5.64 -10.51 -14.60
C ILE A 192 -4.70 -11.72 -14.48
N ASN A 193 -4.91 -12.51 -13.42
CA ASN A 193 -4.06 -13.64 -13.06
C ASN A 193 -4.86 -14.79 -12.42
N PRO A 194 -5.39 -15.72 -13.28
CA PRO A 194 -5.14 -15.83 -14.73
C PRO A 194 -6.33 -15.41 -15.61
N TRP A 195 -6.05 -15.19 -16.90
CA TRP A 195 -7.02 -15.52 -17.92
C TRP A 195 -7.06 -17.04 -18.07
N ARG A 196 -8.22 -17.62 -17.99
CA ARG A 196 -8.44 -19.03 -18.30
C ARG A 196 -8.92 -19.19 -19.74
N ILE A 197 -8.18 -19.97 -20.49
CA ILE A 197 -8.54 -20.28 -21.87
C ILE A 197 -9.32 -21.60 -21.89
N THR A 198 -10.58 -21.49 -22.21
CA THR A 198 -11.49 -22.65 -22.28
C THR A 198 -11.12 -23.58 -23.45
N PRO A 199 -11.60 -24.85 -23.47
CA PRO A 199 -11.31 -25.79 -24.57
C PRO A 199 -11.75 -25.31 -25.95
N ASP A 200 -12.74 -24.41 -26.05
CA ASP A 200 -13.18 -23.77 -27.30
C ASP A 200 -12.37 -22.47 -27.62
N GLY A 201 -11.28 -22.21 -26.92
CA GLY A 201 -10.34 -21.12 -27.16
C GLY A 201 -10.83 -19.73 -26.70
N LYS A 202 -11.83 -19.65 -25.83
CA LYS A 202 -12.34 -18.37 -25.30
C LYS A 202 -11.58 -17.99 -24.03
N PRO A 203 -11.11 -16.74 -23.91
CA PRO A 203 -10.53 -16.23 -22.67
C PRO A 203 -11.62 -15.87 -21.67
N VAL A 204 -11.38 -16.14 -20.40
CA VAL A 204 -12.22 -15.72 -19.27
C VAL A 204 -11.30 -15.16 -18.18
N ALA A 205 -11.56 -13.93 -17.74
CA ALA A 205 -10.80 -13.27 -16.67
C ALA A 205 -11.21 -13.86 -15.31
N CYS A 206 -10.36 -14.65 -14.68
CA CYS A 206 -10.67 -15.44 -13.49
C CYS A 206 -10.01 -14.96 -12.19
N ASP A 207 -9.35 -13.88 -12.17
CA ASP A 207 -8.94 -13.07 -11.02
C ASP A 207 -8.50 -11.71 -11.53
N PHE A 208 -8.97 -10.67 -10.86
CA PHE A 208 -8.69 -9.29 -11.22
C PHE A 208 -8.18 -8.53 -10.00
N LYS A 209 -7.20 -7.68 -10.24
CA LYS A 209 -6.71 -6.70 -9.26
C LYS A 209 -6.43 -5.38 -9.95
N ALA A 210 -6.85 -4.29 -9.35
CA ALA A 210 -6.52 -2.95 -9.82
C ALA A 210 -6.13 -2.02 -8.67
N VAL A 211 -5.32 -1.01 -9.01
CA VAL A 211 -4.98 0.12 -8.16
C VAL A 211 -5.30 1.39 -8.94
N PHE A 212 -6.05 2.29 -8.35
CA PHE A 212 -6.45 3.56 -8.96
C PHE A 212 -5.53 4.70 -8.53
N ASP A 213 -5.52 5.76 -9.31
CA ASP A 213 -4.89 7.02 -8.96
C ASP A 213 -5.96 8.02 -8.51
N GLU A 214 -6.02 8.30 -7.21
CA GLU A 214 -6.99 9.24 -6.62
C GLU A 214 -6.91 10.65 -7.20
N ALA A 215 -5.71 11.07 -7.64
CA ALA A 215 -5.49 12.37 -8.24
C ALA A 215 -5.84 12.42 -9.73
N ASN A 216 -6.13 11.27 -10.35
CA ASN A 216 -6.47 11.19 -11.77
C ASN A 216 -7.89 11.68 -12.02
N VAL A 217 -8.05 12.69 -12.89
CA VAL A 217 -9.37 13.23 -13.27
C VAL A 217 -10.31 12.15 -13.79
N LYS A 218 -9.80 11.16 -14.52
CA LYS A 218 -10.59 10.03 -15.02
C LYS A 218 -11.18 9.19 -13.89
N PHE A 219 -10.42 8.97 -12.81
CA PHE A 219 -10.92 8.28 -11.62
C PHE A 219 -12.00 9.11 -10.91
N GLN A 220 -11.76 10.41 -10.74
CA GLN A 220 -12.69 11.33 -10.07
C GLN A 220 -14.03 11.48 -10.83
N GLU A 221 -13.98 11.44 -12.18
CA GLU A 221 -15.15 11.58 -13.05
C GLU A 221 -15.83 10.25 -13.39
N ALA A 222 -15.24 9.11 -13.04
CA ALA A 222 -15.69 7.79 -13.51
C ALA A 222 -17.05 7.32 -12.96
N GLY A 223 -17.60 7.98 -11.95
CA GLY A 223 -18.96 7.74 -11.44
C GLY A 223 -19.14 6.41 -10.69
N PHE A 224 -18.05 5.72 -10.29
CA PHE A 224 -18.09 4.55 -9.43
C PHE A 224 -17.36 4.83 -8.10
N SER A 225 -17.73 4.06 -7.08
CA SER A 225 -17.05 4.09 -5.79
C SER A 225 -16.38 2.75 -5.54
N VAL A 226 -15.07 2.78 -5.31
CA VAL A 226 -14.31 1.57 -4.95
C VAL A 226 -14.67 1.17 -3.52
N PRO A 227 -14.94 -0.11 -3.25
CA PRO A 227 -15.23 -0.56 -1.88
C PRO A 227 -14.07 -0.28 -0.93
N GLU A 228 -14.41 0.07 0.29
CA GLU A 228 -13.45 0.11 1.38
C GLU A 228 -13.18 -1.32 1.86
N TYR A 229 -11.92 -1.68 1.96
CA TYR A 229 -11.50 -2.94 2.55
C TYR A 229 -11.00 -2.69 3.97
N PRO A 230 -11.25 -3.62 4.92
CA PRO A 230 -10.66 -3.54 6.23
C PRO A 230 -9.15 -3.32 6.08
N ALA A 231 -8.67 -2.19 6.55
CA ALA A 231 -7.25 -1.88 6.55
C ALA A 231 -6.64 -2.44 7.83
N ASP A 232 -5.47 -3.07 7.73
CA ASP A 232 -4.67 -3.43 8.91
C ASP A 232 -3.92 -2.17 9.38
N LEU A 233 -4.67 -1.15 9.76
CA LEU A 233 -4.08 0.03 10.37
C LEU A 233 -3.91 -0.23 11.86
N THR A 234 -2.76 0.13 12.38
CA THR A 234 -2.60 0.21 13.83
C THR A 234 -3.46 1.37 14.38
N PRO A 235 -3.82 1.36 15.66
CA PRO A 235 -4.56 2.49 16.26
C PRO A 235 -3.87 3.85 16.02
N PHE A 236 -2.56 3.87 15.96
CA PHE A 236 -1.78 5.06 15.61
C PHE A 236 -1.99 5.49 14.15
N GLU A 237 -1.95 4.55 13.21
CA GLU A 237 -2.18 4.87 11.80
C GLU A 237 -3.62 5.32 11.53
N GLU A 238 -4.61 4.74 12.21
CA GLU A 238 -6.01 5.17 12.13
C GLU A 238 -6.17 6.61 12.61
N GLU A 239 -5.69 6.93 13.82
CA GLU A 239 -5.75 8.28 14.38
C GLU A 239 -5.01 9.31 13.51
N MET A 240 -3.84 8.93 12.98
CA MET A 240 -3.06 9.81 12.10
C MET A 240 -3.70 9.99 10.72
N ALA A 241 -4.41 8.98 10.20
CA ALA A 241 -5.16 9.10 8.96
C ALA A 241 -6.36 10.06 9.11
N GLU A 242 -7.12 9.94 10.18
CA GLU A 242 -8.21 10.89 10.52
C GLU A 242 -7.67 12.31 10.72
N TRP A 243 -6.59 12.44 11.48
CA TRP A 243 -5.90 13.71 11.67
C TRP A 243 -5.41 14.29 10.34
N SER A 244 -4.85 13.47 9.46
CA SER A 244 -4.39 13.89 8.15
C SER A 244 -5.54 14.39 7.26
N ALA A 245 -6.68 13.72 7.26
CA ALA A 245 -7.85 14.07 6.48
C ALA A 245 -8.52 15.39 6.93
N ALA A 246 -8.37 15.79 8.18
CA ALA A 246 -8.97 17.00 8.75
C ALA A 246 -8.42 18.32 8.17
N SER A 247 -7.26 18.31 7.49
CA SER A 247 -6.66 19.51 6.92
C SER A 247 -5.78 19.19 5.71
N TYR A 248 -5.90 20.00 4.65
CA TYR A 248 -5.03 19.90 3.47
C TYR A 248 -3.65 20.57 3.69
N ARG A 249 -3.48 21.41 4.73
CA ARG A 249 -2.21 22.07 5.04
C ARG A 249 -1.39 21.25 6.02
N GLY A 250 -0.19 20.92 5.62
CA GLY A 250 0.72 20.13 6.41
C GLY A 250 0.44 18.64 6.31
N GLN A 251 1.39 17.91 5.74
CA GLN A 251 1.34 16.45 5.63
C GLN A 251 1.51 15.82 7.02
N ALA A 252 0.77 14.77 7.29
CA ALA A 252 0.84 13.99 8.52
C ALA A 252 0.71 12.49 8.19
N HIS A 253 1.51 12.04 7.22
CA HIS A 253 1.52 10.65 6.78
C HIS A 253 2.47 9.84 7.64
N VAL A 254 2.00 8.68 8.08
CA VAL A 254 2.77 7.72 8.85
C VAL A 254 2.53 6.30 8.32
N ALA A 255 3.49 5.42 8.58
CA ALA A 255 3.34 3.97 8.47
C ALA A 255 4.08 3.32 9.64
N ASP A 256 3.37 2.57 10.46
CA ASP A 256 3.94 1.87 11.61
C ASP A 256 4.90 0.77 11.12
N LEU A 257 6.10 0.74 11.66
CA LEU A 257 7.13 -0.24 11.30
C LEU A 257 7.37 -1.27 12.42
N GLY A 258 6.67 -1.13 13.55
CA GLY A 258 6.83 -2.02 14.69
C GLY A 258 8.21 -1.94 15.34
N GLY A 259 8.99 -0.91 15.08
CA GLY A 259 10.31 -0.70 15.69
C GLY A 259 10.24 -0.29 17.15
N SER A 260 11.40 -0.16 17.80
CA SER A 260 11.46 0.06 19.25
C SER A 260 12.57 1.01 19.70
N LEU A 261 13.37 1.58 18.79
CA LEU A 261 14.53 2.38 19.22
C LEU A 261 14.43 3.86 18.86
N VAL A 262 14.08 4.20 17.63
CA VAL A 262 14.04 5.59 17.18
C VAL A 262 12.64 6.05 16.91
N LEU A 263 12.19 7.13 17.57
CA LEU A 263 10.96 7.85 17.25
C LEU A 263 11.31 8.95 16.24
N PRO A 264 10.94 8.79 14.95
CA PRO A 264 11.34 9.69 13.89
C PRO A 264 10.27 10.75 13.61
N ILE A 265 10.57 12.03 13.83
CA ILE A 265 9.78 13.17 13.36
C ILE A 265 10.48 13.71 12.11
N LEU A 266 10.10 13.20 10.94
CA LEU A 266 10.79 13.45 9.68
C LEU A 266 10.01 14.39 8.76
N PHE A 267 10.76 15.07 7.90
CA PHE A 267 10.21 16.09 7.02
C PHE A 267 10.69 15.91 5.57
N GLY A 268 9.71 15.80 4.65
CA GLY A 268 9.94 15.67 3.22
C GLY A 268 10.03 14.21 2.77
N GLY A 269 9.05 13.74 1.98
CA GLY A 269 8.83 12.33 1.66
C GLY A 269 10.06 11.59 1.15
N GLY A 270 10.81 12.16 0.19
CA GLY A 270 12.03 11.54 -0.31
C GLY A 270 13.14 11.45 0.74
N ALA A 271 13.33 12.50 1.55
CA ALA A 271 14.31 12.50 2.64
C ALA A 271 13.90 11.50 3.74
N SER A 272 12.63 11.47 4.11
CA SER A 272 12.09 10.57 5.13
C SER A 272 12.33 9.10 4.78
N THR A 273 12.12 8.71 3.53
CA THR A 273 12.40 7.34 3.07
C THR A 273 13.87 6.98 3.20
N ILE A 274 14.78 7.85 2.73
CA ILE A 274 16.24 7.62 2.82
C ILE A 274 16.68 7.57 4.28
N ILE A 275 16.17 8.46 5.13
CA ILE A 275 16.50 8.49 6.57
C ILE A 275 16.06 7.19 7.24
N THR A 276 14.81 6.76 6.99
CA THR A 276 14.27 5.52 7.58
C THR A 276 15.05 4.29 7.11
N GLU A 277 15.37 4.20 5.82
CA GLU A 277 16.21 3.11 5.28
C GLU A 277 17.59 3.11 5.93
N THR A 278 18.21 4.28 6.10
CA THR A 278 19.51 4.41 6.77
C THR A 278 19.43 3.96 8.24
N LEU A 279 18.38 4.39 8.97
CA LEU A 279 18.15 3.92 10.34
C LEU A 279 18.07 2.39 10.40
N MET A 280 17.30 1.77 9.51
CA MET A 280 17.15 0.30 9.46
C MET A 280 18.47 -0.38 9.12
N GLN A 281 19.24 0.16 8.16
CA GLN A 281 20.57 -0.37 7.76
C GLN A 281 21.54 -0.41 8.93
N TYR A 282 21.51 0.59 9.82
CA TYR A 282 22.38 0.69 10.99
C TYR A 282 21.74 0.17 12.27
N GLY A 283 20.62 -0.56 12.18
CA GLY A 283 19.96 -1.19 13.33
C GLY A 283 19.21 -0.23 14.25
N GLY A 284 18.82 0.94 13.76
CA GLY A 284 18.10 1.98 14.52
C GLY A 284 16.63 1.66 14.81
N SER A 285 16.09 0.58 14.28
CA SER A 285 14.72 0.09 14.57
C SER A 285 13.68 1.23 14.72
N PRO A 286 13.40 2.02 13.65
CA PRO A 286 12.45 3.12 13.73
C PRO A 286 11.05 2.63 14.03
N VAL A 287 10.32 3.33 14.91
CA VAL A 287 8.97 2.92 15.34
C VAL A 287 7.95 3.09 14.21
N PHE A 288 8.09 4.11 13.37
CA PHE A 288 7.27 4.34 12.19
C PHE A 288 8.07 5.09 11.10
N LEU A 289 7.59 5.07 9.87
CA LEU A 289 7.96 6.02 8.82
C LEU A 289 7.05 7.24 8.93
N SER A 290 7.58 8.45 8.76
CA SER A 290 6.81 9.69 8.79
C SER A 290 7.16 10.63 7.66
N ASP A 291 6.18 11.44 7.21
CA ASP A 291 6.37 12.59 6.34
C ASP A 291 5.50 13.76 6.80
N PHE A 292 6.13 14.75 7.41
CA PHE A 292 5.47 15.91 8.01
C PHE A 292 5.78 17.24 7.27
N GLY A 293 5.91 17.18 5.95
CA GLY A 293 6.18 18.33 5.09
C GLY A 293 4.99 19.27 4.87
N GLY A 294 5.09 20.13 3.85
CA GLY A 294 3.98 21.00 3.40
C GLY A 294 3.72 22.23 4.25
N ASN A 295 4.73 22.75 4.95
CA ASN A 295 4.63 23.96 5.80
C ASN A 295 3.42 23.95 6.74
N PRO A 296 3.34 23.00 7.70
CA PRO A 296 2.21 22.91 8.62
C PRO A 296 2.11 24.14 9.50
N PRO A 297 0.90 24.65 9.80
CA PRO A 297 0.70 25.62 10.83
C PRO A 297 0.99 25.02 12.22
N TYR A 298 1.13 25.88 13.24
CA TYR A 298 1.51 25.47 14.60
C TYR A 298 0.62 24.35 15.16
N GLU A 299 -0.70 24.53 15.15
CA GLU A 299 -1.66 23.56 15.71
C GLU A 299 -1.57 22.20 15.01
N ARG A 300 -1.32 22.24 13.69
CA ARG A 300 -1.17 21.04 12.91
C ARG A 300 0.08 20.27 13.30
N MET A 301 1.23 20.94 13.42
CA MET A 301 2.49 20.31 13.80
C MET A 301 2.47 19.86 15.28
N PHE A 302 1.88 20.67 16.17
CA PHE A 302 1.73 20.33 17.58
C PHE A 302 0.91 19.04 17.75
N GLY A 303 -0.29 18.99 17.17
CA GLY A 303 -1.15 17.82 17.26
C GLY A 303 -0.55 16.57 16.58
N THR A 304 0.25 16.75 15.52
CA THR A 304 1.00 15.65 14.89
C THR A 304 2.10 15.12 15.81
N ALA A 305 2.92 16.02 16.38
CA ALA A 305 4.00 15.64 17.29
C ALA A 305 3.45 14.97 18.56
N LYS A 306 2.38 15.54 19.16
CA LYS A 306 1.75 14.96 20.36
C LYS A 306 1.32 13.52 20.12
N ARG A 307 0.62 13.21 19.03
CA ARG A 307 0.21 11.84 18.68
C ARG A 307 1.40 10.90 18.52
N CYS A 308 2.46 11.34 17.86
CA CYS A 308 3.67 10.54 17.73
C CYS A 308 4.29 10.21 19.10
N LEU A 309 4.33 11.19 20.00
CA LEU A 309 4.87 11.01 21.35
C LEU A 309 3.99 10.09 22.18
N ASP A 310 2.69 10.33 22.24
CA ASP A 310 1.72 9.58 23.04
C ASP A 310 1.70 8.08 22.69
N HIS A 311 1.79 7.75 21.40
CA HIS A 311 1.77 6.35 20.96
C HIS A 311 3.12 5.63 21.10
N HIS A 312 4.23 6.34 20.97
CA HIS A 312 5.51 5.66 20.76
C HIS A 312 6.66 6.06 21.68
N LEU A 313 6.62 7.23 22.35
CA LEU A 313 7.77 7.67 23.13
C LEU A 313 8.12 6.72 24.27
N ALA A 314 7.14 6.11 24.91
CA ALA A 314 7.37 5.13 25.98
C ALA A 314 8.17 3.89 25.54
N LYS A 315 8.20 3.59 24.22
CA LYS A 315 8.93 2.46 23.62
C LYS A 315 10.26 2.87 23.00
N ALA A 316 10.48 4.17 22.73
CA ALA A 316 11.63 4.67 22.00
C ALA A 316 12.81 4.99 22.92
N GLU A 317 13.99 4.76 22.42
CA GLU A 317 15.26 5.09 23.09
C GLU A 317 15.86 6.42 22.63
N LEU A 318 15.31 7.00 21.53
CA LEU A 318 15.80 8.24 20.96
C LEU A 318 14.70 8.94 20.16
N ILE A 319 14.61 10.26 20.26
CA ILE A 319 13.79 11.11 19.39
C ILE A 319 14.69 11.68 18.29
N LEU A 320 14.32 11.46 17.02
CA LEU A 320 15.02 12.00 15.86
C LEU A 320 14.15 13.04 15.14
N ILE A 321 14.59 14.30 15.15
CA ILE A 321 13.94 15.40 14.40
C ILE A 321 14.83 15.71 13.21
N LEU A 322 14.49 15.19 12.02
CA LEU A 322 15.40 15.26 10.88
C LEU A 322 14.65 15.55 9.57
N GLY A 323 15.32 16.21 8.67
CA GLY A 323 14.84 16.44 7.31
C GLY A 323 15.83 17.24 6.49
N GLY A 324 15.61 17.28 5.18
CA GLY A 324 16.42 18.10 4.29
C GLY A 324 16.25 19.59 4.55
N LYS A 325 17.02 20.40 3.83
CA LYS A 325 16.94 21.86 3.87
C LYS A 325 15.59 22.31 3.26
N ALA A 326 14.72 22.89 4.08
CA ALA A 326 13.39 23.32 3.65
C ALA A 326 13.46 24.63 2.85
N ASN A 327 12.64 24.74 1.79
CA ASN A 327 12.51 25.97 1.04
C ASN A 327 11.45 26.92 1.64
N ASN A 328 10.34 26.38 2.09
CA ASN A 328 9.15 27.13 2.52
C ASN A 328 8.62 26.78 3.90
N THR A 329 9.05 25.66 4.50
CA THR A 329 8.62 25.30 5.86
C THR A 329 9.28 26.20 6.87
N LEU A 330 8.49 26.87 7.70
CA LEU A 330 8.95 27.74 8.77
C LEU A 330 9.45 26.89 9.95
N ILE A 331 10.77 26.91 10.17
CA ILE A 331 11.40 26.05 11.19
C ILE A 331 11.06 26.52 12.60
N ASP A 332 10.93 27.81 12.83
CA ASP A 332 10.53 28.38 14.12
C ASP A 332 9.13 27.91 14.54
N VAL A 333 8.18 27.83 13.59
CA VAL A 333 6.82 27.34 13.84
C VAL A 333 6.82 25.85 14.16
N THR A 334 7.48 25.05 13.31
CA THR A 334 7.49 23.58 13.46
C THR A 334 8.26 23.14 14.71
N PHE A 335 9.40 23.76 14.99
CA PHE A 335 10.19 23.40 16.17
C PHE A 335 9.54 23.84 17.48
N ARG A 336 8.92 25.02 17.51
CA ARG A 336 8.13 25.43 18.67
C ARG A 336 6.98 24.43 18.94
N ALA A 337 6.25 24.06 17.91
CA ALA A 337 5.15 23.11 18.04
C ALA A 337 5.61 21.73 18.58
N ILE A 338 6.75 21.23 18.10
CA ILE A 338 7.34 19.97 18.60
C ILE A 338 7.83 20.14 20.05
N ALA A 339 8.48 21.26 20.36
CA ALA A 339 8.98 21.56 21.70
C ALA A 339 7.84 21.62 22.72
N ASP A 340 6.77 22.34 22.39
CA ASP A 340 5.59 22.47 23.27
C ASP A 340 4.86 21.12 23.43
N ALA A 341 4.77 20.30 22.37
CA ALA A 341 4.22 18.95 22.47
C ALA A 341 5.07 18.03 23.38
N LEU A 342 6.38 18.18 23.35
CA LEU A 342 7.28 17.42 24.22
C LEU A 342 7.16 17.87 25.68
N VAL A 343 7.02 19.17 25.93
CA VAL A 343 6.77 19.71 27.29
C VAL A 343 5.45 19.18 27.83
N GLU A 344 4.36 19.26 27.02
CA GLU A 344 3.05 18.75 27.43
C GLU A 344 3.09 17.24 27.70
N TYR A 345 3.78 16.46 26.87
CA TYR A 345 3.96 15.03 27.12
C TYR A 345 4.63 14.76 28.49
N VAL A 346 5.69 15.50 28.82
CA VAL A 346 6.38 15.34 30.11
C VAL A 346 5.52 15.77 31.29
N ASP A 347 4.73 16.82 31.12
CA ASP A 347 3.78 17.28 32.14
C ASP A 347 2.70 16.22 32.42
N GLU A 348 2.23 15.51 31.38
CA GLU A 348 1.19 14.48 31.48
C GLU A 348 1.73 13.13 31.99
N HIS A 349 2.92 12.71 31.55
CA HIS A 349 3.46 11.36 31.77
C HIS A 349 4.64 11.30 32.75
N GLY A 350 5.16 12.44 33.13
CA GLY A 350 6.33 12.56 34.01
C GLY A 350 7.67 12.64 33.24
N PRO A 351 8.78 12.83 33.98
CA PRO A 351 10.09 13.02 33.40
C PRO A 351 10.58 11.86 32.55
N ILE A 352 11.23 12.16 31.44
CA ILE A 352 11.86 11.21 30.52
C ILE A 352 13.37 11.45 30.47
N ALA A 353 14.14 10.46 30.01
CA ALA A 353 15.59 10.57 29.81
C ALA A 353 16.01 10.35 28.35
N THR A 354 15.04 10.29 27.44
CA THR A 354 15.23 9.96 26.02
C THR A 354 15.99 11.07 25.30
N PRO A 355 17.18 10.80 24.73
CA PRO A 355 17.97 11.81 24.02
C PRO A 355 17.30 12.27 22.73
N VAL A 356 17.59 13.52 22.35
CA VAL A 356 17.03 14.14 21.13
C VAL A 356 18.14 14.45 20.13
N VAL A 357 18.01 13.97 18.90
CA VAL A 357 18.91 14.31 17.78
C VAL A 357 18.18 15.19 16.79
N ILE A 358 18.78 16.33 16.44
CA ILE A 358 18.19 17.34 15.58
C ILE A 358 19.09 17.59 14.38
N GLY A 359 18.54 17.52 13.17
CA GLY A 359 19.24 17.84 11.92
C GLY A 359 18.29 18.41 10.88
N ARG A 360 18.24 19.73 10.76
CA ARG A 360 17.34 20.38 9.81
C ARG A 360 17.85 21.75 9.39
N GLY A 361 17.49 22.17 8.17
CA GLY A 361 17.74 23.50 7.67
C GLY A 361 16.49 24.13 7.09
N GLY A 362 16.46 25.46 6.97
CA GLY A 362 15.36 26.19 6.36
C GLY A 362 15.13 27.59 6.92
N PRO A 363 14.04 28.26 6.51
CA PRO A 363 13.69 29.58 6.99
C PRO A 363 13.52 29.62 8.52
N HIS A 364 14.01 30.67 9.15
CA HIS A 364 13.93 30.94 10.59
C HIS A 364 14.59 29.85 11.47
N LEU A 365 15.64 29.18 10.95
CA LEU A 365 16.31 28.07 11.65
C LEU A 365 16.78 28.47 13.05
N VAL A 366 17.42 29.65 13.20
CA VAL A 366 17.98 30.10 14.47
C VAL A 366 16.91 30.25 15.54
N GLN A 367 15.78 30.87 15.17
CA GLN A 367 14.64 31.06 16.08
C GLN A 367 14.01 29.72 16.50
N GLY A 368 13.90 28.79 15.55
CA GLY A 368 13.42 27.44 15.83
C GLY A 368 14.34 26.66 16.77
N LEU A 369 15.63 26.70 16.51
CA LEU A 369 16.62 26.04 17.37
C LEU A 369 16.65 26.62 18.79
N LEU A 370 16.50 27.94 18.96
CA LEU A 370 16.40 28.56 20.28
C LEU A 370 15.17 28.03 21.05
N ALA A 371 13.99 28.02 20.41
CA ALA A 371 12.78 27.51 21.06
C ALA A 371 12.93 26.03 21.47
N MET A 372 13.51 25.20 20.60
CA MET A 372 13.77 23.78 20.89
C MET A 372 14.78 23.63 22.04
N LYS A 373 15.88 24.39 22.01
CA LYS A 373 16.90 24.38 23.05
C LYS A 373 16.32 24.74 24.43
N ASP A 374 15.55 25.85 24.50
CA ASP A 374 14.94 26.31 25.75
C ASP A 374 14.03 25.20 26.37
N ALA A 375 13.25 24.52 25.53
CA ALA A 375 12.41 23.42 25.99
C ALA A 375 13.25 22.22 26.47
N LEU A 376 14.25 21.76 25.70
CA LEU A 376 15.08 20.61 26.05
C LEU A 376 15.90 20.86 27.32
N GLU A 377 16.43 22.09 27.52
CA GLU A 377 17.15 22.46 28.73
C GLU A 377 16.21 22.54 29.95
N SER A 378 14.98 23.06 29.78
CA SER A 378 13.99 23.08 30.85
C SER A 378 13.59 21.67 31.31
N LEU A 379 13.51 20.74 30.38
CA LEU A 379 13.20 19.32 30.62
C LEU A 379 14.45 18.51 31.04
N ARG A 380 15.63 19.10 31.00
CA ARG A 380 16.93 18.45 31.25
C ARG A 380 17.21 17.25 30.35
N LEU A 381 16.76 17.32 29.09
CA LEU A 381 16.98 16.25 28.12
C LEU A 381 18.32 16.39 27.40
N PRO A 382 19.09 15.32 27.26
CA PRO A 382 20.28 15.34 26.46
C PRO A 382 19.93 15.52 24.98
N TYR A 383 20.67 16.39 24.28
CA TYR A 383 20.41 16.62 22.87
C TYR A 383 21.68 16.90 22.06
N VAL A 384 21.60 16.60 20.76
CA VAL A 384 22.66 16.91 19.78
C VAL A 384 22.02 17.60 18.58
N VAL A 385 22.66 18.70 18.13
CA VAL A 385 22.22 19.45 16.96
C VAL A 385 23.26 19.36 15.86
N PHE A 386 22.85 18.91 14.68
CA PHE A 386 23.66 18.92 13.48
C PHE A 386 23.34 20.15 12.62
N GLY A 387 24.35 20.69 11.96
CA GLY A 387 24.22 21.83 11.08
C GLY A 387 23.38 21.50 9.82
N PRO A 388 22.82 22.54 9.15
CA PRO A 388 21.89 22.37 8.04
C PRO A 388 22.53 21.75 6.77
N ASP A 389 23.83 21.68 6.71
CA ASP A 389 24.59 21.13 5.59
C ASP A 389 25.13 19.71 5.88
N THR A 390 24.83 19.16 7.06
CA THR A 390 25.18 17.77 7.38
C THR A 390 24.28 16.82 6.59
N PRO A 391 24.86 15.83 5.87
CA PRO A 391 24.07 14.83 5.15
C PRO A 391 23.08 14.10 6.07
N VAL A 392 21.83 13.99 5.68
CA VAL A 392 20.78 13.34 6.48
C VAL A 392 21.11 11.88 6.82
N THR A 393 21.83 11.19 5.95
CA THR A 393 22.29 9.82 6.19
C THR A 393 23.32 9.72 7.32
N GLN A 394 24.22 10.68 7.44
CA GLN A 394 25.17 10.73 8.56
C GLN A 394 24.47 10.98 9.90
N VAL A 395 23.48 11.87 9.91
CA VAL A 395 22.69 12.13 11.12
C VAL A 395 21.85 10.90 11.50
N ALA A 396 21.26 10.21 10.52
CA ALA A 396 20.51 8.99 10.74
C ALA A 396 21.39 7.84 11.27
N GLU A 397 22.59 7.65 10.71
CA GLU A 397 23.56 6.68 11.22
C GLU A 397 23.94 6.99 12.68
N TYR A 398 24.26 8.25 12.98
CA TYR A 398 24.57 8.68 14.33
C TYR A 398 23.41 8.39 15.29
N ALA A 399 22.18 8.73 14.91
CA ALA A 399 20.99 8.49 15.70
C ALA A 399 20.76 7.00 15.97
N ALA A 400 20.94 6.15 14.96
CA ALA A 400 20.81 4.70 15.13
C ALA A 400 21.82 4.15 16.15
N ARG A 401 23.09 4.55 16.07
CA ARG A 401 24.14 4.13 16.99
C ARG A 401 23.91 4.66 18.42
N LEU A 402 23.45 5.91 18.55
CA LEU A 402 23.15 6.51 19.85
C LEU A 402 21.96 5.80 20.52
N ALA A 403 20.90 5.47 19.77
CA ALA A 403 19.73 4.75 20.28
C ALA A 403 20.11 3.36 20.81
N GLN A 404 20.95 2.62 20.09
CA GLN A 404 21.48 1.32 20.54
C GLN A 404 22.34 1.45 21.81
N ALA A 405 23.20 2.47 21.87
CA ALA A 405 24.03 2.71 23.06
C ALA A 405 23.17 3.08 24.28
N HIS A 406 22.14 3.91 24.09
CA HIS A 406 21.20 4.27 25.15
C HIS A 406 20.41 3.05 25.65
N GLN A 407 19.92 2.21 24.77
CA GLN A 407 19.26 0.94 25.12
C GLN A 407 20.20 0.05 25.94
N ALA A 408 21.43 -0.16 25.49
CA ALA A 408 22.39 -1.02 26.17
C ALA A 408 22.76 -0.49 27.58
N MET A 409 22.84 0.83 27.74
CA MET A 409 23.07 1.47 29.05
C MET A 409 21.89 1.24 30.00
N ARG A 410 20.66 1.43 29.50
CA ARG A 410 19.44 1.19 30.27
C ARG A 410 19.32 -0.27 30.72
N GLU A 411 19.55 -1.21 29.81
CA GLU A 411 19.52 -2.64 30.09
C GLU A 411 20.61 -3.09 31.08
N SER A 412 21.78 -2.44 31.06
CA SER A 412 22.87 -2.71 32.01
C SER A 412 22.67 -2.10 33.38
N GLY A 413 21.56 -1.37 33.64
CA GLY A 413 21.29 -0.70 34.91
C GLY A 413 22.22 0.48 35.24
N LYS A 414 22.97 0.98 34.25
CA LYS A 414 23.77 2.19 34.37
C LYS A 414 22.89 3.38 34.03
N GLU A 415 22.53 4.19 35.04
CA GLU A 415 22.01 5.53 34.76
C GLU A 415 23.00 6.24 33.84
N VAL A 416 22.46 6.88 32.80
CA VAL A 416 23.24 7.71 31.90
C VAL A 416 23.83 8.83 32.79
N ALA A 417 25.12 8.74 33.11
CA ALA A 417 25.79 9.79 33.85
C ALA A 417 25.75 11.08 33.02
N GLU A 418 25.39 12.17 33.66
CA GLU A 418 25.22 13.55 33.18
C GLU A 418 26.30 14.02 32.19
#